data_b15c77b918206a4d887b65a8aaa25fd7
#
_entry.id   b15c77b918206a4d887b65a8aaa25fd7
#
_cell.length_a   1.000
_cell.length_b   1.000
_cell.length_c   1.000
_cell.angle_alpha   90.00
_cell.angle_beta   90.00
_cell.angle_gamma   90.00
#
_symmetry.space_group_name_H-M   'P 1'
#
loop_
_entity.id
_entity.type
_entity.pdbx_description
1 polymer ?
#
loop_
_entity_poly.entity_id
_entity_poly.type
_entity_poly.pdbx_seq_one_letter_code
_entity_poly.pdbx_strand_id
1 'polypeptide(L)'
;PNPVPHADVVTFTTHKTLRGPRGGCILSTEAIAKKIDSAVFPGNQGGPLEHVIAAKAIAFREAMDAGFADYARRIVDNARALADALADQGFRLVSGGTDNHLLLVDLRAFDEALTGKEAQEVLDQGGVTLNRNTIPDDPRSPFVTSGVRMGVASVTTQGMGTEEMTQIADFTARILRQRDDVAAVNAIAKEVAELCAHYPPYPDSTLK
;
A
#
# COMPACT_ATOMS: atom_id res chain seq x y z
N PRO A 1 13.78 -6.07 9.57
CA PRO A 1 15.15 -5.62 9.85
C PRO A 1 15.13 -4.18 10.38
N ASN A 2 16.00 -3.87 11.36
CA ASN A 2 16.17 -2.54 11.92
C ASN A 2 17.35 -1.84 11.21
N PRO A 3 17.17 -0.73 10.50
CA PRO A 3 18.26 -0.03 9.81
C PRO A 3 19.13 0.83 10.74
N VAL A 4 18.63 1.20 11.92
CA VAL A 4 19.29 2.14 12.83
C VAL A 4 20.74 1.74 13.18
N PRO A 5 21.08 0.48 13.47
CA PRO A 5 22.46 0.09 13.77
C PRO A 5 23.42 0.16 12.57
N HIS A 6 22.91 0.36 11.36
CA HIS A 6 23.66 0.27 10.11
C HIS A 6 23.69 1.59 9.31
N ALA A 7 23.13 2.68 9.87
CA ALA A 7 23.03 3.96 9.17
C ALA A 7 23.25 5.13 10.14
N ASP A 8 23.92 6.18 9.67
CA ASP A 8 24.06 7.43 10.41
C ASP A 8 22.78 8.27 10.43
N VAL A 9 21.95 8.11 9.41
CA VAL A 9 20.65 8.75 9.26
C VAL A 9 19.63 7.75 8.75
N VAL A 10 18.47 7.72 9.40
CA VAL A 10 17.30 6.95 8.96
C VAL A 10 16.13 7.90 8.77
N THR A 11 15.52 7.89 7.60
CA THR A 11 14.31 8.66 7.32
C THR A 11 13.14 7.74 7.06
N PHE A 12 11.95 8.11 7.53
CA PHE A 12 10.75 7.34 7.29
C PHE A 12 9.50 8.21 7.31
N THR A 13 8.43 7.71 6.72
CA THR A 13 7.12 8.35 6.76
C THR A 13 6.26 7.77 7.88
N THR A 14 5.45 8.60 8.51
CA THR A 14 4.58 8.18 9.60
C THR A 14 3.21 7.68 9.15
N HIS A 15 2.80 7.97 7.92
CA HIS A 15 1.44 7.77 7.39
C HIS A 15 1.26 6.54 6.47
N LYS A 16 2.18 5.58 6.51
CA LYS A 16 2.08 4.32 5.74
C LYS A 16 1.85 3.15 6.70
N THR A 17 2.66 2.12 6.68
CA THR A 17 2.52 0.94 7.57
C THR A 17 2.54 1.29 9.06
N LEU A 18 3.11 2.43 9.44
CA LEU A 18 3.10 2.92 10.82
C LEU A 18 1.72 3.45 11.28
N ARG A 19 0.78 3.68 10.38
CA ARG A 19 -0.59 4.17 10.63
C ARG A 19 -0.69 5.52 11.35
N GLY A 20 0.33 6.34 11.26
CA GLY A 20 0.37 7.67 11.89
C GLY A 20 -0.15 8.79 10.99
N PRO A 21 -0.04 10.04 11.44
CA PRO A 21 -0.42 11.21 10.66
C PRO A 21 0.52 11.40 9.47
N ARG A 22 0.07 12.14 8.46
CA ARG A 22 0.92 12.51 7.33
C ARG A 22 2.13 13.33 7.81
N GLY A 23 3.32 12.84 7.49
CA GLY A 23 4.57 13.47 7.87
C GLY A 23 5.76 12.53 7.70
N GLY A 24 6.93 13.03 8.05
CA GLY A 24 8.18 12.29 8.08
C GLY A 24 8.87 12.41 9.43
N CYS A 25 9.81 11.51 9.64
CA CYS A 25 10.76 11.57 10.77
C CYS A 25 12.17 11.32 10.26
N ILE A 26 13.13 11.91 10.95
CA ILE A 26 14.55 11.70 10.75
C ILE A 26 15.14 11.24 12.09
N LEU A 27 15.82 10.11 12.09
CA LEU A 27 16.66 9.67 13.18
C LEU A 27 18.12 9.83 12.77
N SER A 28 18.97 10.27 13.67
CA SER A 28 20.39 10.42 13.37
C SER A 28 21.27 10.14 14.59
N THR A 29 22.54 9.94 14.34
CA THR A 29 23.55 9.98 15.40
C THR A 29 23.67 11.42 15.95
N GLU A 30 24.07 11.55 17.21
CA GLU A 30 24.25 12.84 17.87
C GLU A 30 25.28 13.74 17.15
N ALA A 31 26.29 13.12 16.55
CA ALA A 31 27.35 13.83 15.84
C ALA A 31 26.86 14.75 14.71
N ILE A 32 25.74 14.43 14.08
CA ILE A 32 25.18 15.20 12.96
C ILE A 32 23.81 15.83 13.28
N ALA A 33 23.23 15.56 14.45
CA ALA A 33 21.91 16.02 14.85
C ALA A 33 21.71 17.53 14.65
N LYS A 34 22.64 18.36 15.15
CA LYS A 34 22.56 19.85 14.99
C LYS A 34 22.54 20.31 13.55
N LYS A 35 23.22 19.60 12.64
CA LYS A 35 23.20 19.94 11.20
C LYS A 35 21.85 19.61 10.59
N ILE A 36 21.26 18.49 11.00
CA ILE A 36 19.93 18.06 10.57
C ILE A 36 18.87 19.05 11.09
N ASP A 37 18.92 19.40 12.38
CA ASP A 37 17.99 20.36 12.96
C ASP A 37 18.02 21.70 12.22
N SER A 38 19.22 22.22 11.93
CA SER A 38 19.39 23.46 11.17
C SER A 38 18.92 23.32 9.72
N ALA A 39 19.09 22.16 9.09
CA ALA A 39 18.61 21.91 7.74
C ALA A 39 17.08 21.80 7.69
N VAL A 40 16.46 21.24 8.74
CA VAL A 40 15.00 21.19 8.87
C VAL A 40 14.47 22.58 9.16
N PHE A 41 14.92 23.22 10.22
CA PHE A 41 14.50 24.58 10.59
C PHE A 41 15.73 25.45 10.93
N PRO A 42 15.88 26.62 10.29
CA PRO A 42 14.99 27.22 9.29
C PRO A 42 15.29 26.83 7.84
N GLY A 43 16.14 25.83 7.58
CA GLY A 43 16.67 25.54 6.25
C GLY A 43 15.60 25.17 5.21
N ASN A 44 14.67 24.30 5.55
CA ASN A 44 13.63 23.80 4.64
C ASN A 44 12.20 23.99 5.14
N GLN A 45 12.00 24.13 6.47
CA GLN A 45 10.70 24.18 7.13
C GLN A 45 10.56 25.49 7.90
N GLY A 46 9.31 25.84 8.24
CA GLY A 46 8.95 26.94 9.13
C GLY A 46 8.33 26.43 10.42
N GLY A 47 7.31 27.13 10.91
CA GLY A 47 6.58 26.74 12.12
C GLY A 47 6.01 25.33 12.02
N PRO A 48 6.24 24.47 13.01
CA PRO A 48 5.79 23.08 12.97
C PRO A 48 4.27 22.95 13.13
N LEU A 49 3.70 21.90 12.53
CA LEU A 49 2.31 21.53 12.73
C LEU A 49 2.19 20.73 14.03
N GLU A 50 1.94 21.40 15.14
CA GLU A 50 1.97 20.81 16.48
C GLU A 50 0.91 19.70 16.67
N HIS A 51 -0.26 19.81 16.03
CA HIS A 51 -1.26 18.74 16.01
C HIS A 51 -0.75 17.47 15.31
N VAL A 52 0.09 17.59 14.28
CA VAL A 52 0.75 16.46 13.64
C VAL A 52 1.80 15.85 14.57
N ILE A 53 2.55 16.67 15.31
CA ILE A 53 3.53 16.19 16.29
C ILE A 53 2.84 15.41 17.41
N ALA A 54 1.73 15.92 17.94
CA ALA A 54 0.93 15.24 18.94
C ALA A 54 0.38 13.89 18.40
N ALA A 55 -0.13 13.88 17.18
CA ALA A 55 -0.60 12.65 16.53
C ALA A 55 0.53 11.63 16.28
N LYS A 56 1.76 12.09 15.96
CA LYS A 56 2.93 11.20 15.86
C LYS A 56 3.25 10.54 17.20
N ALA A 57 3.16 11.29 18.31
CA ALA A 57 3.41 10.75 19.64
C ALA A 57 2.43 9.60 19.99
N ILE A 58 1.15 9.77 19.63
CA ILE A 58 0.13 8.72 19.79
C ILE A 58 0.47 7.51 18.90
N ALA A 59 0.76 7.73 17.63
CA ALA A 59 1.10 6.65 16.69
C ALA A 59 2.34 5.86 17.15
N PHE A 60 3.35 6.53 17.67
CA PHE A 60 4.53 5.84 18.22
C PHE A 60 4.22 5.06 19.49
N ARG A 61 3.32 5.57 20.34
CA ARG A 61 2.83 4.85 21.52
C ARG A 61 2.10 3.57 21.12
N GLU A 62 1.20 3.65 20.13
CA GLU A 62 0.51 2.47 19.59
C GLU A 62 1.48 1.47 18.96
N ALA A 63 2.52 1.95 18.25
CA ALA A 63 3.54 1.09 17.65
C ALA A 63 4.41 0.35 18.67
N MET A 64 4.42 0.77 19.93
CA MET A 64 5.12 0.07 21.03
C MET A 64 4.27 -1.05 21.65
N ASP A 65 3.00 -1.12 21.37
CA ASP A 65 2.10 -2.14 21.92
C ASP A 65 2.27 -3.49 21.20
N ALA A 66 2.06 -4.59 21.92
CA ALA A 66 2.18 -5.93 21.35
C ALA A 66 1.26 -6.16 20.15
N GLY A 67 0.08 -5.56 20.16
CA GLY A 67 -0.89 -5.61 19.06
C GLY A 67 -0.36 -5.05 17.74
N PHE A 68 0.63 -4.14 17.78
CA PHE A 68 1.24 -3.63 16.55
C PHE A 68 2.14 -4.68 15.87
N ALA A 69 2.81 -5.52 16.65
CA ALA A 69 3.60 -6.63 16.11
C ALA A 69 2.69 -7.66 15.41
N ASP A 70 1.51 -7.92 15.97
CA ASP A 70 0.50 -8.80 15.35
C ASP A 70 -0.05 -8.19 14.06
N TYR A 71 -0.34 -6.89 14.07
CA TYR A 71 -0.74 -6.16 12.88
C TYR A 71 0.33 -6.23 11.77
N ALA A 72 1.60 -6.03 12.11
CA ALA A 72 2.70 -6.10 11.16
C ALA A 72 2.85 -7.51 10.53
N ARG A 73 2.67 -8.58 11.33
CA ARG A 73 2.63 -9.96 10.81
C ARG A 73 1.47 -10.17 9.86
N ARG A 74 0.26 -9.77 10.25
CA ARG A 74 -0.94 -9.86 9.40
C ARG A 74 -0.77 -9.14 8.07
N ILE A 75 -0.08 -7.99 8.03
CA ILE A 75 0.24 -7.32 6.76
C ILE A 75 1.06 -8.23 5.84
N VAL A 76 2.10 -8.88 6.36
CA VAL A 76 2.96 -9.76 5.56
C VAL A 76 2.20 -11.00 5.12
N ASP A 77 1.40 -11.60 6.00
CA ASP A 77 0.59 -12.77 5.69
C ASP A 77 -0.47 -12.45 4.61
N ASN A 78 -1.14 -11.32 4.73
CA ASN A 78 -2.09 -10.84 3.72
C ASN A 78 -1.41 -10.54 2.38
N ALA A 79 -0.21 -9.93 2.40
CA ALA A 79 0.51 -9.65 1.17
C ALA A 79 0.94 -10.93 0.45
N ARG A 80 1.35 -11.96 1.19
CA ARG A 80 1.66 -13.30 0.63
C ARG A 80 0.42 -13.96 0.07
N ALA A 81 -0.68 -13.97 0.83
CA ALA A 81 -1.94 -14.55 0.37
C ALA A 81 -2.45 -13.88 -0.91
N LEU A 82 -2.36 -12.55 -0.99
CA LEU A 82 -2.70 -11.82 -2.21
C LEU A 82 -1.77 -12.17 -3.37
N ALA A 83 -0.46 -12.31 -3.12
CA ALA A 83 0.51 -12.68 -4.13
C ALA A 83 0.22 -14.07 -4.69
N ASP A 84 -0.01 -15.06 -3.84
CA ASP A 84 -0.33 -16.43 -4.22
C ASP A 84 -1.65 -16.49 -5.02
N ALA A 85 -2.69 -15.83 -4.53
CA ALA A 85 -3.99 -15.78 -5.20
C ALA A 85 -3.93 -15.08 -6.58
N LEU A 86 -3.11 -14.03 -6.73
CA LEU A 86 -2.87 -13.40 -8.04
C LEU A 86 -2.10 -14.32 -8.98
N ALA A 87 -1.11 -15.06 -8.48
CA ALA A 87 -0.38 -16.03 -9.28
C ALA A 87 -1.30 -17.14 -9.80
N ASP A 88 -2.23 -17.63 -8.97
CA ASP A 88 -3.26 -18.62 -9.35
C ASP A 88 -4.20 -18.07 -10.43
N GLN A 89 -4.41 -16.76 -10.49
CA GLN A 89 -5.17 -16.07 -11.55
C GLN A 89 -4.37 -15.83 -12.84
N GLY A 90 -3.08 -16.20 -12.87
CA GLY A 90 -2.21 -16.08 -14.04
C GLY A 90 -1.35 -14.81 -14.07
N PHE A 91 -1.31 -14.03 -13.00
CA PHE A 91 -0.42 -12.89 -12.90
C PHE A 91 1.01 -13.30 -12.56
N ARG A 92 1.98 -12.57 -13.09
CA ARG A 92 3.39 -12.73 -12.72
C ARG A 92 3.78 -11.72 -11.64
N LEU A 93 4.19 -12.20 -10.48
CA LEU A 93 4.74 -11.36 -9.43
C LEU A 93 6.23 -11.10 -9.71
N VAL A 94 6.64 -9.84 -9.67
CA VAL A 94 8.08 -9.49 -9.71
C VAL A 94 8.73 -10.08 -8.47
N SER A 95 9.91 -10.69 -8.62
CA SER A 95 10.62 -11.48 -7.61
C SER A 95 9.89 -12.76 -7.11
N GLY A 96 8.80 -13.17 -7.77
CA GLY A 96 8.06 -14.38 -7.43
C GLY A 96 7.16 -14.28 -6.20
N GLY A 97 6.98 -13.07 -5.62
CA GLY A 97 6.15 -12.86 -4.45
C GLY A 97 6.57 -11.63 -3.64
N THR A 98 6.34 -11.67 -2.32
CA THR A 98 6.72 -10.56 -1.44
C THR A 98 7.07 -11.01 -0.03
N ASP A 99 7.97 -10.26 0.62
CA ASP A 99 8.34 -10.39 2.03
C ASP A 99 7.89 -9.18 2.87
N ASN A 100 7.12 -8.26 2.26
CA ASN A 100 6.69 -7.03 2.92
C ASN A 100 5.22 -6.72 2.63
N HIS A 101 4.81 -5.46 2.72
CA HIS A 101 3.43 -4.99 2.57
C HIS A 101 3.00 -4.69 1.12
N LEU A 102 3.94 -4.77 0.17
CA LEU A 102 3.74 -4.41 -1.24
C LEU A 102 4.03 -5.60 -2.15
N LEU A 103 3.36 -5.65 -3.27
CA LEU A 103 3.70 -6.51 -4.40
C LEU A 103 3.69 -5.70 -5.70
N LEU A 104 4.54 -6.12 -6.60
CA LEU A 104 4.65 -5.57 -7.94
C LEU A 104 4.23 -6.66 -8.94
N VAL A 105 3.22 -6.38 -9.71
CA VAL A 105 2.62 -7.30 -10.67
C VAL A 105 3.05 -6.91 -12.08
N ASP A 106 3.61 -7.85 -12.82
CA ASP A 106 3.84 -7.74 -14.25
C ASP A 106 2.62 -8.25 -15.02
N LEU A 107 1.93 -7.34 -15.68
CA LEU A 107 0.67 -7.62 -16.38
C LEU A 107 0.86 -8.42 -17.67
N ARG A 108 2.05 -8.42 -18.26
CA ARG A 108 2.32 -9.05 -19.56
C ARG A 108 2.10 -10.56 -19.58
N ALA A 109 2.24 -11.21 -18.42
CA ALA A 109 1.96 -12.64 -18.32
C ALA A 109 0.44 -12.94 -18.33
N PHE A 110 -0.36 -12.01 -17.86
CA PHE A 110 -1.82 -12.09 -17.83
C PHE A 110 -2.42 -11.70 -19.20
N ASP A 111 -1.97 -10.56 -19.74
CA ASP A 111 -2.31 -10.06 -21.07
C ASP A 111 -1.19 -9.13 -21.56
N GLU A 112 -0.50 -9.53 -22.65
CA GLU A 112 0.64 -8.78 -23.19
C GLU A 112 0.25 -7.37 -23.67
N ALA A 113 -0.97 -7.19 -24.15
CA ALA A 113 -1.48 -5.90 -24.61
C ALA A 113 -1.83 -4.95 -23.46
N LEU A 114 -2.22 -5.49 -22.30
CA LEU A 114 -2.66 -4.70 -21.14
C LEU A 114 -1.53 -3.81 -20.60
N THR A 115 -1.82 -2.52 -20.46
CA THR A 115 -0.88 -1.57 -19.89
C THR A 115 -1.20 -1.31 -18.40
N GLY A 116 -0.17 -0.87 -17.64
CA GLY A 116 -0.40 -0.47 -16.24
C GLY A 116 -1.36 0.70 -16.12
N LYS A 117 -1.37 1.62 -17.10
CA LYS A 117 -2.31 2.75 -17.15
C LYS A 117 -3.75 2.27 -17.30
N GLU A 118 -4.03 1.43 -18.28
CA GLU A 118 -5.36 0.84 -18.49
C GLU A 118 -5.82 0.05 -17.26
N ALA A 119 -4.95 -0.82 -16.73
CA ALA A 119 -5.26 -1.61 -15.56
C ALA A 119 -5.62 -0.73 -14.35
N GLN A 120 -4.86 0.34 -14.10
CA GLN A 120 -5.15 1.30 -13.04
C GLN A 120 -6.53 1.95 -13.24
N GLU A 121 -6.83 2.41 -14.45
CA GLU A 121 -8.07 3.14 -14.75
C GLU A 121 -9.30 2.23 -14.62
N VAL A 122 -9.27 1.02 -15.15
CA VAL A 122 -10.42 0.11 -15.07
C VAL A 122 -10.59 -0.51 -13.68
N LEU A 123 -9.50 -0.79 -12.97
CA LEU A 123 -9.57 -1.29 -11.60
C LEU A 123 -10.12 -0.23 -10.65
N ASP A 124 -9.77 1.04 -10.83
CA ASP A 124 -10.35 2.14 -10.05
C ASP A 124 -11.86 2.27 -10.28
N GLN A 125 -12.33 2.11 -11.53
CA GLN A 125 -13.76 2.04 -11.84
C GLN A 125 -14.44 0.84 -11.16
N GLY A 126 -13.74 -0.29 -11.07
CA GLY A 126 -14.20 -1.49 -10.36
C GLY A 126 -14.10 -1.42 -8.84
N GLY A 127 -13.62 -0.31 -8.26
CA GLY A 127 -13.47 -0.12 -6.81
C GLY A 127 -12.17 -0.70 -6.21
N VAL A 128 -11.24 -1.15 -7.06
CA VAL A 128 -9.92 -1.66 -6.63
C VAL A 128 -8.85 -0.61 -6.93
N THR A 129 -8.58 0.25 -5.96
CA THR A 129 -7.60 1.35 -6.12
C THR A 129 -6.17 0.87 -5.93
N LEU A 130 -5.36 1.05 -6.95
CA LEU A 130 -3.93 0.76 -6.98
C LEU A 130 -3.20 1.79 -7.86
N ASN A 131 -1.91 1.64 -8.07
CA ASN A 131 -1.19 2.50 -9.03
C ASN A 131 -0.43 1.68 -10.06
N ARG A 132 -0.37 2.22 -11.28
CA ARG A 132 0.57 1.74 -12.29
C ARG A 132 2.00 1.90 -11.81
N ASN A 133 2.86 0.98 -12.21
CA ASN A 133 4.25 0.97 -11.80
C ASN A 133 5.12 0.34 -12.89
N THR A 134 6.29 0.92 -13.14
CA THR A 134 7.28 0.25 -13.99
C THR A 134 7.75 -1.04 -13.34
N ILE A 135 8.04 -2.02 -14.16
CA ILE A 135 8.67 -3.29 -13.76
C ILE A 135 10.17 -3.26 -14.13
N PRO A 136 10.99 -4.18 -13.62
CA PRO A 136 12.37 -4.31 -14.10
C PRO A 136 12.41 -4.50 -15.61
N ASP A 137 13.29 -3.76 -16.27
CA ASP A 137 13.46 -3.75 -17.73
C ASP A 137 12.14 -3.49 -18.48
N ASP A 138 11.33 -2.57 -17.98
CA ASP A 138 10.03 -2.25 -18.56
C ASP A 138 10.19 -1.68 -19.98
N PRO A 139 9.61 -2.32 -21.03
CA PRO A 139 9.69 -1.82 -22.39
C PRO A 139 8.82 -0.58 -22.66
N ARG A 140 7.89 -0.27 -21.74
CA ARG A 140 6.96 0.87 -21.85
C ARG A 140 7.49 2.06 -21.07
N SER A 141 7.05 3.26 -21.47
CA SER A 141 7.42 4.48 -20.79
C SER A 141 6.87 4.52 -19.35
N PRO A 142 7.47 5.30 -18.42
CA PRO A 142 6.97 5.46 -17.04
C PRO A 142 5.55 6.02 -16.94
N PHE A 143 5.01 6.62 -17.98
CA PHE A 143 3.64 7.14 -18.02
C PHE A 143 2.60 6.08 -18.40
N VAL A 144 3.02 4.98 -19.00
CA VAL A 144 2.17 3.87 -19.46
C VAL A 144 2.36 2.65 -18.58
N THR A 145 3.59 2.20 -18.42
CA THR A 145 4.07 1.04 -17.65
C THR A 145 3.53 -0.32 -18.09
N SER A 146 4.18 -1.38 -17.68
CA SER A 146 3.74 -2.76 -17.90
C SER A 146 3.30 -3.46 -16.61
N GLY A 147 3.28 -2.74 -15.50
CA GLY A 147 2.92 -3.30 -14.20
C GLY A 147 2.05 -2.40 -13.36
N VAL A 148 1.57 -2.97 -12.27
CA VAL A 148 0.84 -2.30 -11.20
C VAL A 148 1.42 -2.66 -9.85
N ARG A 149 1.31 -1.74 -8.88
CA ARG A 149 1.73 -1.94 -7.50
C ARG A 149 0.51 -2.03 -6.60
N MET A 150 0.45 -3.08 -5.80
CA MET A 150 -0.58 -3.31 -4.81
C MET A 150 0.02 -3.31 -3.40
N GLY A 151 -0.75 -2.86 -2.42
CA GLY A 151 -0.35 -2.85 -1.02
C GLY A 151 -1.53 -3.16 -0.11
N VAL A 152 -1.30 -3.92 0.95
CA VAL A 152 -2.37 -4.46 1.80
C VAL A 152 -2.48 -3.79 3.17
N ALA A 153 -1.66 -2.78 3.48
CA ALA A 153 -1.63 -2.19 4.81
C ALA A 153 -2.97 -1.55 5.22
N SER A 154 -3.67 -0.86 4.29
CA SER A 154 -4.95 -0.21 4.56
C SER A 154 -6.06 -1.23 4.83
N VAL A 155 -6.20 -2.21 3.97
CA VAL A 155 -7.23 -3.26 4.11
C VAL A 155 -6.98 -4.14 5.35
N THR A 156 -5.71 -4.40 5.70
CA THR A 156 -5.35 -5.07 6.96
C THR A 156 -5.73 -4.23 8.18
N THR A 157 -5.57 -2.90 8.10
CA THR A 157 -6.01 -1.98 9.18
C THR A 157 -7.53 -2.02 9.34
N GLN A 158 -8.28 -2.15 8.27
CA GLN A 158 -9.74 -2.29 8.28
C GLN A 158 -10.23 -3.63 8.81
N GLY A 159 -9.33 -4.60 8.97
CA GLY A 159 -9.66 -5.91 9.55
C GLY A 159 -9.71 -7.06 8.56
N MET A 160 -9.49 -6.81 7.27
CA MET A 160 -9.44 -7.87 6.27
C MET A 160 -8.28 -8.85 6.54
N GLY A 161 -8.52 -10.13 6.30
CA GLY A 161 -7.57 -11.24 6.45
C GLY A 161 -7.23 -11.89 5.12
N THR A 162 -6.64 -13.07 5.19
CA THR A 162 -6.16 -13.80 4.00
C THR A 162 -7.29 -14.29 3.08
N GLU A 163 -8.49 -14.50 3.61
CA GLU A 163 -9.66 -14.88 2.80
C GLU A 163 -10.09 -13.73 1.88
N GLU A 164 -10.12 -12.49 2.40
CA GLU A 164 -10.44 -11.32 1.60
C GLU A 164 -9.36 -11.02 0.57
N MET A 165 -8.10 -11.40 0.83
CA MET A 165 -7.02 -11.26 -0.16
C MET A 165 -7.30 -12.12 -1.39
N THR A 166 -7.85 -13.32 -1.22
CA THR A 166 -8.28 -14.18 -2.33
C THR A 166 -9.43 -13.53 -3.12
N GLN A 167 -10.40 -12.93 -2.43
CA GLN A 167 -11.50 -12.22 -3.10
C GLN A 167 -10.99 -11.00 -3.87
N ILE A 168 -10.05 -10.23 -3.31
CA ILE A 168 -9.42 -9.08 -3.99
C ILE A 168 -8.68 -9.52 -5.26
N ALA A 169 -7.99 -10.66 -5.23
CA ALA A 169 -7.34 -11.22 -6.41
C ALA A 169 -8.36 -11.63 -7.48
N ASP A 170 -9.48 -12.26 -7.08
CA ASP A 170 -10.57 -12.61 -7.99
C ASP A 170 -11.21 -11.37 -8.63
N PHE A 171 -11.56 -10.37 -7.83
CA PHE A 171 -12.10 -9.11 -8.36
C PHE A 171 -11.12 -8.46 -9.35
N THR A 172 -9.83 -8.41 -8.99
CA THR A 172 -8.79 -7.86 -9.87
C THR A 172 -8.78 -8.59 -11.22
N ALA A 173 -8.74 -9.91 -11.21
CA ALA A 173 -8.70 -10.70 -12.43
C ALA A 173 -9.99 -10.58 -13.26
N ARG A 174 -11.16 -10.61 -12.63
CA ARG A 174 -12.46 -10.48 -13.31
C ARG A 174 -12.64 -9.11 -13.96
N ILE A 175 -12.28 -8.04 -13.26
CA ILE A 175 -12.33 -6.67 -13.81
C ILE A 175 -11.42 -6.56 -15.03
N LEU A 176 -10.18 -7.04 -14.95
CA LEU A 176 -9.24 -6.94 -16.06
C LEU A 176 -9.63 -7.82 -17.26
N ARG A 177 -10.23 -8.98 -17.04
CA ARG A 177 -10.75 -9.84 -18.13
C ARG A 177 -11.96 -9.23 -18.83
N GLN A 178 -12.74 -8.43 -18.12
CA GLN A 178 -13.99 -7.82 -18.61
C GLN A 178 -13.86 -6.31 -18.83
N ARG A 179 -12.62 -5.80 -18.96
CA ARG A 179 -12.31 -4.36 -19.01
C ARG A 179 -13.05 -3.58 -20.10
N ASP A 180 -13.42 -4.24 -21.18
CA ASP A 180 -14.14 -3.63 -22.31
C ASP A 180 -15.67 -3.66 -22.12
N ASP A 181 -16.18 -4.36 -21.11
CA ASP A 181 -17.60 -4.43 -20.76
C ASP A 181 -17.87 -3.59 -19.49
N VAL A 182 -18.28 -2.36 -19.70
CA VAL A 182 -18.60 -1.40 -18.63
C VAL A 182 -19.71 -1.93 -17.69
N ALA A 183 -20.69 -2.68 -18.22
CA ALA A 183 -21.78 -3.21 -17.41
C ALA A 183 -21.26 -4.31 -16.47
N ALA A 184 -20.38 -5.18 -16.97
CA ALA A 184 -19.75 -6.22 -16.19
C ALA A 184 -18.81 -5.63 -15.10
N VAL A 185 -17.99 -4.64 -15.43
CA VAL A 185 -17.16 -3.92 -14.45
C VAL A 185 -18.01 -3.28 -13.36
N ASN A 186 -19.10 -2.61 -13.71
CA ASN A 186 -20.02 -2.02 -12.75
C ASN A 186 -20.73 -3.06 -11.85
N ALA A 187 -20.98 -4.26 -12.36
CA ALA A 187 -21.54 -5.34 -11.56
C ALA A 187 -20.51 -5.82 -10.50
N ILE A 188 -19.26 -6.00 -10.90
CA ILE A 188 -18.18 -6.38 -9.98
C ILE A 188 -17.93 -5.27 -8.95
N ALA A 189 -17.99 -4.00 -9.35
CA ALA A 189 -17.83 -2.87 -8.42
C ALA A 189 -18.86 -2.88 -7.28
N LYS A 190 -20.07 -3.40 -7.51
CA LYS A 190 -21.06 -3.59 -6.44
C LYS A 190 -20.64 -4.69 -5.45
N GLU A 191 -20.10 -5.81 -5.96
CA GLU A 191 -19.58 -6.88 -5.10
C GLU A 191 -18.40 -6.37 -4.25
N VAL A 192 -17.50 -5.56 -4.84
CA VAL A 192 -16.41 -4.90 -4.11
C VAL A 192 -16.95 -3.96 -3.02
N ALA A 193 -17.97 -3.16 -3.34
CA ALA A 193 -18.59 -2.26 -2.37
C ALA A 193 -19.28 -3.04 -1.22
N GLU A 194 -19.92 -4.16 -1.52
CA GLU A 194 -20.51 -5.06 -0.53
C GLU A 194 -19.44 -5.63 0.41
N LEU A 195 -18.31 -6.11 -0.12
CA LEU A 195 -17.19 -6.55 0.70
C LEU A 195 -16.68 -5.42 1.60
N CYS A 196 -16.44 -4.24 1.04
CA CYS A 196 -15.94 -3.07 1.80
C CYS A 196 -16.91 -2.62 2.90
N ALA A 197 -18.21 -2.79 2.73
CA ALA A 197 -19.21 -2.43 3.73
C ALA A 197 -19.09 -3.25 5.03
N HIS A 198 -18.51 -4.44 4.97
CA HIS A 198 -18.22 -5.26 6.17
C HIS A 198 -16.96 -4.81 6.91
N TYR A 199 -16.13 -3.99 6.27
CA TYR A 199 -14.82 -3.54 6.80
C TYR A 199 -14.70 -2.02 6.77
N PRO A 200 -15.56 -1.26 7.50
CA PRO A 200 -15.50 0.20 7.50
C PRO A 200 -14.17 0.68 8.09
N PRO A 201 -13.55 1.74 7.54
CA PRO A 201 -12.25 2.23 7.98
C PRO A 201 -12.26 2.79 9.42
N TYR A 202 -13.44 3.19 9.92
CA TYR A 202 -13.64 3.76 11.27
C TYR A 202 -14.90 3.16 11.87
N PRO A 203 -14.88 1.87 12.31
CA PRO A 203 -16.09 1.18 12.79
C PRO A 203 -16.72 1.84 14.01
N ASP A 204 -15.92 2.44 14.90
CA ASP A 204 -16.34 3.09 16.14
C ASP A 204 -16.57 4.61 15.99
N SER A 205 -16.48 5.13 14.78
CA SER A 205 -16.62 6.57 14.54
C SER A 205 -18.08 7.00 14.67
N THR A 206 -18.33 7.96 15.58
CA THR A 206 -19.62 8.66 15.70
C THR A 206 -19.78 9.77 14.64
N LEU A 207 -18.73 10.05 13.87
CA LEU A 207 -18.74 11.01 12.77
C LEU A 207 -19.41 10.36 11.57
N LYS A 208 -20.65 10.75 11.28
CA LYS A 208 -21.38 10.40 10.06
C LYS A 208 -21.22 11.50 9.03
#